data_d0040b77ecc95eee9f31ec1a0b60c33e
#
_entry.id   d0040b77ecc95eee9f31ec1a0b60c33e
#
_cell.length_a   1.000
_cell.length_b   1.000
_cell.length_c   1.000
_cell.angle_alpha   90.00
_cell.angle_beta   90.00
_cell.angle_gamma   90.00
#
_symmetry.space_group_name_H-M   'P 1'
#
loop_
_entity.id
_entity.type
_entity.pdbx_description
1 polymer ?
#
loop_
_entity_poly.entity_id
_entity_poly.type
_entity_poly.pdbx_seq_one_letter_code
_entity_poly.pdbx_strand_id
1 'polypeptide(L)'
;LAFCIGMFINTEYIKFNKFVVGIVLIVFLLVVFYKKGQKKLRVEFEDGFSEALTIINSALSSGNTILYGIDKCGQKISGIVGEEFKMLSRRLSIGEEPQQIFLDSYEHLPYREYYFFILAVLLNINGGGQVKEVMSRLSKLITDSKVMERKKYAMTAEARMSVKVLACIPVGFTFILKILSPENFEILINHPTGQLILYYAIASVLFGLFIIWNMMNKAV
;
A
#
# COMPACT_ATOMS: atom_id res chain seq x y z
N LEU A 1 -20.13 -8.74 4.00
CA LEU A 1 -20.07 -10.18 4.32
C LEU A 1 -19.34 -10.41 5.65
N ALA A 2 -18.10 -9.87 5.86
CA ALA A 2 -17.35 -9.99 7.12
C ALA A 2 -18.10 -9.41 8.34
N PHE A 3 -18.81 -8.30 8.16
CA PHE A 3 -19.63 -7.68 9.21
C PHE A 3 -20.81 -8.56 9.61
N CYS A 4 -21.53 -9.12 8.65
CA CYS A 4 -22.66 -10.04 8.91
C CYS A 4 -22.19 -11.32 9.58
N ILE A 5 -21.05 -11.88 9.15
CA ILE A 5 -20.45 -13.08 9.74
C ILE A 5 -20.00 -12.79 11.18
N GLY A 6 -19.32 -11.68 11.43
CA GLY A 6 -18.87 -11.28 12.78
C GLY A 6 -20.04 -11.01 13.74
N MET A 7 -21.11 -10.40 13.26
CA MET A 7 -22.32 -10.13 14.05
C MET A 7 -23.11 -11.41 14.31
N PHE A 8 -23.18 -12.35 13.34
CA PHE A 8 -23.81 -13.65 13.50
C PHE A 8 -23.07 -14.51 14.53
N ILE A 9 -21.74 -14.56 14.45
CA ILE A 9 -20.88 -15.27 15.42
C ILE A 9 -21.06 -14.70 16.84
N ASN A 10 -21.16 -13.37 16.99
CA ASN A 10 -21.35 -12.74 18.29
C ASN A 10 -22.74 -12.95 18.91
N THR A 11 -23.79 -13.03 18.09
CA THR A 11 -25.17 -13.25 18.61
C THR A 11 -25.39 -14.69 19.06
N GLU A 12 -24.78 -15.64 18.41
CA GLU A 12 -24.96 -17.07 18.71
C GLU A 12 -23.96 -17.59 19.75
N TYR A 13 -22.73 -17.04 19.83
CA TYR A 13 -21.64 -17.72 20.52
C TYR A 13 -20.94 -16.95 21.64
N ILE A 14 -20.92 -15.61 21.67
CA ILE A 14 -20.02 -14.90 22.59
C ILE A 14 -20.73 -14.00 23.63
N LYS A 15 -22.00 -13.71 23.49
CA LYS A 15 -22.80 -12.82 24.39
C LYS A 15 -22.07 -11.53 24.85
N PHE A 16 -21.06 -11.10 24.12
CA PHE A 16 -20.40 -9.82 24.37
C PHE A 16 -21.32 -8.68 23.99
N ASN A 17 -21.18 -7.55 24.66
CA ASN A 17 -22.03 -6.37 24.39
C ASN A 17 -21.99 -6.03 22.89
N LYS A 18 -23.08 -6.26 22.16
CA LYS A 18 -23.21 -6.14 20.69
C LYS A 18 -22.67 -4.81 20.16
N PHE A 19 -22.74 -3.75 20.96
CA PHE A 19 -22.23 -2.43 20.62
C PHE A 19 -20.70 -2.37 20.57
N VAL A 20 -20.00 -3.04 21.50
CA VAL A 20 -18.54 -3.03 21.57
C VAL A 20 -17.95 -3.78 20.37
N VAL A 21 -18.48 -4.95 20.04
CA VAL A 21 -18.02 -5.73 18.87
C VAL A 21 -18.31 -4.98 17.56
N GLY A 22 -19.46 -4.34 17.45
CA GLY A 22 -19.81 -3.51 16.30
C GLY A 22 -18.84 -2.34 16.11
N ILE A 23 -18.52 -1.61 17.18
CA ILE A 23 -17.56 -0.50 17.14
C ILE A 23 -16.17 -0.97 16.74
N VAL A 24 -15.66 -2.05 17.32
CA VAL A 24 -14.34 -2.62 16.99
C VAL A 24 -14.27 -3.04 15.52
N LEU A 25 -15.31 -3.70 14.98
CA LEU A 25 -15.39 -4.08 13.59
C LEU A 25 -15.43 -2.87 12.65
N ILE A 26 -16.19 -1.83 12.99
CA ILE A 26 -16.28 -0.59 12.20
C ILE A 26 -14.92 0.10 12.17
N VAL A 27 -14.27 0.26 13.33
CA VAL A 27 -12.94 0.90 13.41
C VAL A 27 -11.91 0.09 12.61
N PHE A 28 -11.93 -1.24 12.71
CA PHE A 28 -11.04 -2.11 11.93
C PHE A 28 -11.26 -1.95 10.42
N LEU A 29 -12.52 -1.92 9.96
CA LEU A 29 -12.84 -1.70 8.54
C LEU A 29 -12.37 -0.32 8.07
N LEU A 30 -12.61 0.74 8.84
CA LEU A 30 -12.16 2.08 8.51
C LEU A 30 -10.63 2.17 8.38
N VAL A 31 -9.88 1.55 9.30
CA VAL A 31 -8.41 1.50 9.25
C VAL A 31 -7.92 0.74 8.01
N VAL A 32 -8.56 -0.39 7.67
CA VAL A 32 -8.22 -1.18 6.48
C VAL A 32 -8.50 -0.40 5.19
N PHE A 33 -9.66 0.28 5.11
CA PHE A 33 -10.01 1.12 3.95
C PHE A 33 -9.06 2.30 3.80
N TYR A 34 -8.75 3.00 4.91
CA TYR A 34 -7.82 4.12 4.89
C TYR A 34 -6.42 3.71 4.41
N LYS A 35 -5.86 2.61 4.96
CA LYS A 35 -4.56 2.09 4.53
C LYS A 35 -4.54 1.62 3.07
N LYS A 36 -5.62 1.03 2.57
CA LYS A 36 -5.73 0.65 1.15
C LYS A 36 -5.75 1.87 0.22
N GLY A 37 -6.46 2.94 0.60
CA GLY A 37 -6.49 4.19 -0.16
C GLY A 37 -5.10 4.83 -0.28
N GLN A 38 -4.40 4.97 0.83
CA GLN A 38 -3.03 5.51 0.86
C GLN A 38 -2.05 4.67 0.02
N LYS A 39 -2.14 3.36 0.11
CA LYS A 39 -1.28 2.47 -0.69
C LYS A 39 -1.57 2.58 -2.19
N LYS A 40 -2.82 2.74 -2.59
CA LYS A 40 -3.19 2.92 -4.01
C LYS A 40 -2.62 4.21 -4.57
N LEU A 41 -2.77 5.33 -3.85
CA LEU A 41 -2.21 6.63 -4.26
C LEU A 41 -0.68 6.59 -4.37
N ARG A 42 -0.02 5.91 -3.43
CA ARG A 42 1.44 5.74 -3.47
C ARG A 42 1.89 4.97 -4.72
N VAL A 43 1.23 3.87 -5.05
CA VAL A 43 1.56 3.05 -6.23
C VAL A 43 1.31 3.86 -7.52
N GLU A 44 0.18 4.57 -7.60
CA GLU A 44 -0.15 5.41 -8.75
C GLU A 44 0.90 6.52 -8.95
N PHE A 45 1.32 7.17 -7.85
CA PHE A 45 2.42 8.13 -7.90
C PHE A 45 3.72 7.48 -8.39
N GLU A 46 4.15 6.36 -7.80
CA GLU A 46 5.41 5.71 -8.15
C GLU A 46 5.45 5.27 -9.63
N ASP A 47 4.33 4.77 -10.16
CA ASP A 47 4.24 4.37 -11.56
C ASP A 47 4.31 5.57 -12.49
N GLY A 48 3.49 6.58 -12.28
CA GLY A 48 3.49 7.80 -13.09
C GLY A 48 4.81 8.58 -13.00
N PHE A 49 5.38 8.66 -11.79
CA PHE A 49 6.64 9.38 -11.58
C PHE A 49 7.85 8.65 -12.21
N SER A 50 7.86 7.33 -12.17
CA SER A 50 8.89 6.54 -12.88
C SER A 50 8.84 6.76 -14.40
N GLU A 51 7.62 6.86 -14.97
CA GLU A 51 7.41 7.18 -16.37
C GLU A 51 7.87 8.62 -16.69
N ALA A 52 7.54 9.58 -15.81
CA ALA A 52 7.99 10.97 -15.93
C ALA A 52 9.51 11.07 -16.00
N LEU A 53 10.22 10.42 -15.09
CA LEU A 53 11.68 10.41 -15.09
C LEU A 53 12.26 9.79 -16.37
N THR A 54 11.61 8.76 -16.91
CA THR A 54 12.04 8.14 -18.19
C THR A 54 11.88 9.11 -19.36
N ILE A 55 10.76 9.84 -19.44
CA ILE A 55 10.51 10.85 -20.48
C ILE A 55 11.52 12.00 -20.35
N ILE A 56 11.76 12.51 -19.13
CA ILE A 56 12.71 13.60 -18.87
C ILE A 56 14.13 13.16 -19.23
N ASN A 57 14.56 11.97 -18.80
CA ASN A 57 15.88 11.45 -19.14
C ASN A 57 16.06 11.28 -20.66
N SER A 58 15.04 10.85 -21.39
CA SER A 58 15.05 10.74 -22.83
C SER A 58 15.17 12.12 -23.48
N ALA A 59 14.44 13.11 -23.00
CA ALA A 59 14.53 14.49 -23.48
C ALA A 59 15.92 15.08 -23.28
N LEU A 60 16.48 14.95 -22.07
CA LEU A 60 17.82 15.41 -21.75
C LEU A 60 18.91 14.68 -22.55
N SER A 61 18.73 13.40 -22.82
CA SER A 61 19.66 12.61 -23.64
C SER A 61 19.64 12.99 -25.10
N SER A 62 18.52 13.51 -25.59
CA SER A 62 18.37 14.06 -26.94
C SER A 62 18.80 15.53 -27.05
N GLY A 63 19.39 16.10 -25.97
CA GLY A 63 19.84 17.49 -25.95
C GLY A 63 18.75 18.53 -25.70
N ASN A 64 17.52 18.10 -25.38
CA ASN A 64 16.43 19.01 -25.03
C ASN A 64 16.57 19.51 -23.59
N THR A 65 15.85 20.57 -23.27
CA THR A 65 15.80 21.13 -21.92
C THR A 65 14.93 20.30 -20.99
N ILE A 66 15.14 20.45 -19.66
CA ILE A 66 14.30 19.82 -18.65
C ILE A 66 12.87 20.32 -18.74
N LEU A 67 12.64 21.59 -19.09
CA LEU A 67 11.31 22.19 -19.27
C LEU A 67 10.55 21.51 -20.41
N TYR A 68 11.23 21.20 -21.52
CA TYR A 68 10.66 20.39 -22.60
C TYR A 68 10.25 18.99 -22.10
N GLY A 69 11.09 18.38 -21.27
CA GLY A 69 10.76 17.09 -20.65
C GLY A 69 9.51 17.16 -19.77
N ILE A 70 9.39 18.21 -18.95
CA ILE A 70 8.21 18.47 -18.09
C ILE A 70 6.95 18.62 -18.93
N ASP A 71 7.01 19.40 -20.01
CA ASP A 71 5.89 19.58 -20.94
C ASP A 71 5.44 18.24 -21.56
N LYS A 72 6.40 17.43 -22.01
CA LYS A 72 6.11 16.08 -22.55
C LYS A 72 5.50 15.14 -21.52
N CYS A 73 5.88 15.24 -20.24
CA CYS A 73 5.25 14.49 -19.18
C CYS A 73 3.77 14.86 -19.02
N GLY A 74 3.45 16.15 -18.98
CA GLY A 74 2.07 16.63 -18.88
C GLY A 74 1.18 16.24 -20.07
N GLN A 75 1.79 15.98 -21.26
CA GLN A 75 1.06 15.52 -22.45
C GLN A 75 0.85 14.00 -22.52
N LYS A 76 1.77 13.21 -21.96
CA LYS A 76 1.80 11.75 -22.15
C LYS A 76 1.34 10.96 -20.95
N ILE A 77 1.56 11.45 -19.74
CA ILE A 77 1.27 10.72 -18.51
C ILE A 77 -0.17 11.02 -18.09
N SER A 78 -0.87 9.98 -17.65
CA SER A 78 -2.22 10.09 -17.07
C SER A 78 -2.16 9.99 -15.53
N GLY A 79 -3.27 10.35 -14.86
CA GLY A 79 -3.38 10.27 -13.42
C GLY A 79 -2.76 11.44 -12.68
N ILE A 80 -2.56 11.29 -11.37
CA ILE A 80 -2.17 12.39 -10.46
C ILE A 80 -0.85 13.06 -10.87
N VAL A 81 0.12 12.28 -11.36
CA VAL A 81 1.42 12.79 -11.80
C VAL A 81 1.28 13.57 -13.11
N GLY A 82 0.51 13.05 -14.06
CA GLY A 82 0.31 13.72 -15.36
C GLY A 82 -0.37 15.07 -15.21
N GLU A 83 -1.42 15.15 -14.40
CA GLU A 83 -2.11 16.42 -14.13
C GLU A 83 -1.19 17.43 -13.45
N GLU A 84 -0.35 16.99 -12.53
CA GLU A 84 0.62 17.86 -11.86
C GLU A 84 1.67 18.39 -12.84
N PHE A 85 2.24 17.53 -13.69
CA PHE A 85 3.22 17.95 -14.70
C PHE A 85 2.60 18.88 -15.76
N LYS A 86 1.34 18.69 -16.08
CA LYS A 86 0.60 19.59 -16.97
C LYS A 86 0.40 20.96 -16.34
N MET A 87 0.10 21.03 -15.06
CA MET A 87 0.00 22.28 -14.32
C MET A 87 1.36 22.98 -14.24
N LEU A 88 2.44 22.23 -13.92
CA LEU A 88 3.81 22.76 -13.91
C LEU A 88 4.17 23.36 -15.27
N SER A 89 3.94 22.63 -16.37
CA SER A 89 4.24 23.11 -17.73
C SER A 89 3.50 24.40 -18.05
N ARG A 90 2.21 24.49 -17.70
CA ARG A 90 1.39 25.68 -17.93
C ARG A 90 1.91 26.89 -17.15
N ARG A 91 2.19 26.72 -15.84
CA ARG A 91 2.66 27.83 -14.98
C ARG A 91 4.05 28.31 -15.40
N LEU A 92 4.95 27.38 -15.75
CA LEU A 92 6.28 27.70 -16.29
C LEU A 92 6.21 28.47 -17.62
N SER A 93 5.24 28.12 -18.50
CA SER A 93 5.08 28.76 -19.81
C SER A 93 4.57 30.22 -19.73
N ILE A 94 3.83 30.57 -18.67
CA ILE A 94 3.38 31.96 -18.42
C ILE A 94 4.40 32.78 -17.64
N GLY A 95 5.56 32.20 -17.28
CA GLY A 95 6.68 32.91 -16.68
C GLY A 95 6.58 33.10 -15.16
N GLU A 96 5.77 32.29 -14.46
CA GLU A 96 5.80 32.31 -12.99
C GLU A 96 7.16 31.85 -12.45
N GLU A 97 7.48 32.27 -11.24
CA GLU A 97 8.75 31.94 -10.59
C GLU A 97 8.86 30.43 -10.34
N PRO A 98 9.89 29.74 -10.90
CA PRO A 98 10.00 28.28 -10.79
C PRO A 98 10.04 27.77 -9.35
N GLN A 99 10.70 28.49 -8.44
CA GLN A 99 10.80 28.08 -7.03
C GLN A 99 9.42 27.93 -6.40
N GLN A 100 8.54 28.91 -6.62
CA GLN A 100 7.20 28.93 -6.06
C GLN A 100 6.32 27.82 -6.66
N ILE A 101 6.39 27.66 -8.00
CA ILE A 101 5.64 26.60 -8.70
C ILE A 101 5.98 25.21 -8.17
N PHE A 102 7.26 24.91 -8.01
CA PHE A 102 7.70 23.59 -7.55
C PHE A 102 7.43 23.35 -6.05
N LEU A 103 7.44 24.38 -5.21
CA LEU A 103 7.05 24.26 -3.81
C LEU A 103 5.55 23.97 -3.67
N ASP A 104 4.70 24.70 -4.40
CA ASP A 104 3.27 24.45 -4.43
C ASP A 104 2.96 23.01 -4.91
N SER A 105 3.69 22.58 -5.95
CA SER A 105 3.55 21.22 -6.49
C SER A 105 3.93 20.14 -5.47
N TYR A 106 4.89 20.39 -4.60
CA TYR A 106 5.23 19.47 -3.53
C TYR A 106 4.11 19.29 -2.51
N GLU A 107 3.29 20.30 -2.27
CA GLU A 107 2.12 20.17 -1.39
C GLU A 107 1.09 19.19 -1.95
N HIS A 108 0.96 19.11 -3.28
CA HIS A 108 0.06 18.14 -3.93
C HIS A 108 0.64 16.73 -3.97
N LEU A 109 1.95 16.59 -4.13
CA LEU A 109 2.67 15.32 -4.21
C LEU A 109 3.76 15.24 -3.12
N PRO A 110 3.40 15.07 -1.83
CA PRO A 110 4.33 15.11 -0.71
C PRO A 110 5.16 13.83 -0.58
N TYR A 111 5.80 13.42 -1.67
CA TYR A 111 6.64 12.24 -1.72
C TYR A 111 8.11 12.62 -1.70
N ARG A 112 8.91 11.89 -0.93
CA ARG A 112 10.34 12.13 -0.76
C ARG A 112 11.10 12.13 -2.09
N GLU A 113 10.77 11.21 -2.98
CA GLU A 113 11.38 11.08 -4.31
C GLU A 113 11.09 12.31 -5.18
N TYR A 114 9.88 12.86 -5.07
CA TYR A 114 9.48 14.06 -5.78
C TYR A 114 10.19 15.30 -5.26
N TYR A 115 10.43 15.38 -3.96
CA TYR A 115 11.23 16.46 -3.37
C TYR A 115 12.66 16.51 -3.94
N PHE A 116 13.33 15.36 -4.05
CA PHE A 116 14.67 15.31 -4.67
C PHE A 116 14.64 15.69 -6.15
N PHE A 117 13.59 15.34 -6.88
CA PHE A 117 13.39 15.78 -8.24
C PHE A 117 13.29 17.31 -8.33
N ILE A 118 12.46 17.93 -7.49
CA ILE A 118 12.29 19.38 -7.43
C ILE A 118 13.64 20.07 -7.16
N LEU A 119 14.39 19.64 -6.16
CA LEU A 119 15.70 20.17 -5.86
C LEU A 119 16.65 20.09 -7.07
N ALA A 120 16.68 18.95 -7.76
CA ALA A 120 17.52 18.77 -8.93
C ALA A 120 17.12 19.68 -10.08
N VAL A 121 15.81 19.90 -10.29
CA VAL A 121 15.29 20.82 -11.32
C VAL A 121 15.67 22.27 -11.00
N LEU A 122 15.43 22.72 -9.77
CA LEU A 122 15.74 24.08 -9.34
C LEU A 122 17.24 24.40 -9.41
N LEU A 123 18.09 23.45 -9.02
CA LEU A 123 19.54 23.59 -9.17
C LEU A 123 19.97 23.71 -10.64
N ASN A 124 19.27 23.04 -11.55
CA ASN A 124 19.56 23.13 -12.98
C ASN A 124 19.14 24.44 -13.59
N ILE A 125 17.93 24.93 -13.29
CA ILE A 125 17.43 26.20 -13.80
C ILE A 125 18.37 27.35 -13.41
N ASN A 126 18.94 27.29 -12.22
CA ASN A 126 19.80 28.33 -11.67
C ASN A 126 21.30 28.15 -11.97
N GLY A 127 21.79 26.97 -12.35
CA GLY A 127 23.22 26.70 -12.38
C GLY A 127 23.76 25.84 -13.54
N GLY A 128 22.93 25.41 -14.48
CA GLY A 128 23.38 24.76 -15.73
C GLY A 128 24.32 23.56 -15.54
N GLY A 129 24.03 22.65 -14.61
CA GLY A 129 24.94 21.57 -14.29
C GLY A 129 24.39 20.17 -14.60
N GLN A 130 25.02 19.16 -14.10
CA GLN A 130 24.88 17.72 -14.31
C GLN A 130 23.49 17.09 -14.03
N VAL A 131 22.39 17.77 -14.41
CA VAL A 131 21.01 17.29 -14.15
C VAL A 131 20.72 15.93 -14.75
N LYS A 132 21.26 15.68 -15.95
CA LYS A 132 21.10 14.37 -16.61
C LYS A 132 21.60 13.22 -15.71
N GLU A 133 22.72 13.41 -15.05
CA GLU A 133 23.29 12.40 -14.15
C GLU A 133 22.41 12.23 -12.90
N VAL A 134 21.97 13.32 -12.30
CA VAL A 134 21.08 13.29 -11.12
C VAL A 134 19.73 12.65 -11.45
N MET A 135 19.11 13.02 -12.59
CA MET A 135 17.86 12.44 -13.04
C MET A 135 18.02 10.93 -13.36
N SER A 136 19.12 10.53 -13.98
CA SER A 136 19.41 9.13 -14.24
C SER A 136 19.58 8.32 -12.95
N ARG A 137 20.31 8.85 -11.98
CA ARG A 137 20.46 8.23 -10.65
C ARG A 137 19.14 8.13 -9.91
N LEU A 138 18.30 9.16 -9.95
CA LEU A 138 16.98 9.17 -9.31
C LEU A 138 16.05 8.13 -9.97
N SER A 139 16.03 8.07 -11.30
CA SER A 139 15.29 7.05 -12.05
C SER A 139 15.73 5.64 -11.69
N LYS A 140 17.04 5.40 -11.59
CA LYS A 140 17.59 4.11 -11.18
C LYS A 140 17.18 3.75 -9.75
N LEU A 141 17.27 4.66 -8.78
CA LEU A 141 16.87 4.42 -7.39
C LEU A 141 15.39 4.01 -7.29
N ILE A 142 14.50 4.67 -8.04
CA ILE A 142 13.08 4.32 -8.05
C ILE A 142 12.86 2.95 -8.70
N THR A 143 13.52 2.67 -9.81
CA THR A 143 13.44 1.38 -10.49
C THR A 143 13.96 0.25 -9.61
N ASP A 144 15.11 0.43 -8.97
CA ASP A 144 15.72 -0.55 -8.07
C ASP A 144 14.81 -0.81 -6.86
N SER A 145 14.21 0.24 -6.29
CA SER A 145 13.22 0.11 -5.20
C SER A 145 12.01 -0.74 -5.61
N LYS A 146 11.45 -0.49 -6.80
CA LYS A 146 10.33 -1.29 -7.35
C LYS A 146 10.73 -2.76 -7.60
N VAL A 147 11.92 -2.99 -8.15
CA VAL A 147 12.44 -4.35 -8.37
C VAL A 147 12.61 -5.09 -7.05
N MET A 148 13.17 -4.42 -6.03
CA MET A 148 13.32 -4.97 -4.69
C MET A 148 11.96 -5.30 -4.06
N GLU A 149 10.96 -4.42 -4.17
CA GLU A 149 9.61 -4.68 -3.66
C GLU A 149 8.96 -5.88 -4.36
N ARG A 150 9.07 -5.98 -5.69
CA ARG A 150 8.56 -7.13 -6.45
C ARG A 150 9.28 -8.43 -6.06
N LYS A 151 10.60 -8.42 -5.94
CA LYS A 151 11.39 -9.58 -5.52
C LYS A 151 10.98 -10.05 -4.13
N LYS A 152 10.82 -9.13 -3.19
CA LYS A 152 10.34 -9.38 -1.84
C LYS A 152 8.92 -9.98 -1.85
N TYR A 153 8.02 -9.44 -2.66
CA TYR A 153 6.66 -9.99 -2.79
C TYR A 153 6.69 -11.42 -3.35
N ALA A 154 7.54 -11.70 -4.34
CA ALA A 154 7.72 -13.03 -4.91
C ALA A 154 8.29 -14.03 -3.88
N MET A 155 9.33 -13.63 -3.12
CA MET A 155 9.94 -14.50 -2.09
C MET A 155 8.98 -14.81 -0.92
N THR A 156 8.04 -13.93 -0.62
CA THR A 156 7.06 -14.15 0.45
C THR A 156 5.75 -14.77 -0.05
N ALA A 157 5.59 -14.98 -1.36
CA ALA A 157 4.33 -15.50 -1.94
C ALA A 157 3.99 -16.91 -1.43
N GLU A 158 4.97 -17.79 -1.37
CA GLU A 158 4.82 -19.17 -0.88
C GLU A 158 4.42 -19.18 0.62
N ALA A 159 5.12 -18.41 1.45
CA ALA A 159 4.78 -18.26 2.86
C ALA A 159 3.37 -17.71 3.07
N ARG A 160 2.94 -16.74 2.27
CA ARG A 160 1.57 -16.17 2.31
C ARG A 160 0.51 -17.18 1.93
N MET A 161 0.78 -18.06 0.95
CA MET A 161 -0.14 -19.13 0.58
C MET A 161 -0.26 -20.16 1.70
N SER A 162 0.87 -20.59 2.28
CA SER A 162 0.89 -21.52 3.42
C SER A 162 0.12 -20.98 4.62
N VAL A 163 0.27 -19.70 4.94
CA VAL A 163 -0.48 -19.04 6.02
C VAL A 163 -1.99 -19.02 5.76
N LYS A 164 -2.42 -18.77 4.52
CA LYS A 164 -3.85 -18.80 4.16
C LYS A 164 -4.44 -20.18 4.34
N VAL A 165 -3.73 -21.20 3.85
CA VAL A 165 -4.16 -22.60 4.01
C VAL A 165 -4.23 -22.98 5.49
N LEU A 166 -3.19 -22.66 6.27
CA LEU A 166 -3.14 -22.94 7.71
C LEU A 166 -4.27 -22.25 8.49
N ALA A 167 -4.63 -21.02 8.10
CA ALA A 167 -5.74 -20.28 8.71
C ALA A 167 -7.13 -20.86 8.35
N CYS A 168 -7.26 -21.50 7.18
CA CYS A 168 -8.50 -22.12 6.75
C CYS A 168 -8.79 -23.45 7.46
N ILE A 169 -7.76 -24.20 7.90
CA ILE A 169 -7.92 -25.53 8.49
C ILE A 169 -8.78 -25.50 9.76
N PRO A 170 -8.54 -24.66 10.78
CA PRO A 170 -9.37 -24.63 12.00
C PRO A 170 -10.82 -24.26 11.72
N VAL A 171 -11.05 -23.33 10.80
CA VAL A 171 -12.40 -22.90 10.38
C VAL A 171 -13.13 -24.03 9.67
N GLY A 172 -12.45 -24.68 8.73
CA GLY A 172 -13.00 -25.84 8.01
C GLY A 172 -13.31 -27.01 8.95
N PHE A 173 -12.40 -27.30 9.89
CA PHE A 173 -12.61 -28.35 10.88
C PHE A 173 -13.82 -28.09 11.79
N THR A 174 -13.98 -26.85 12.27
CA THR A 174 -15.16 -26.47 13.07
C THR A 174 -16.46 -26.65 12.29
N PHE A 175 -16.46 -26.31 10.99
CA PHE A 175 -17.61 -26.49 10.13
C PHE A 175 -17.94 -27.98 9.88
N ILE A 176 -16.92 -28.80 9.65
CA ILE A 176 -17.06 -30.25 9.47
C ILE A 176 -17.59 -30.89 10.77
N LEU A 177 -17.08 -30.49 11.92
CA LEU A 177 -17.52 -31.00 13.24
C LEU A 177 -19.02 -30.72 13.45
N LYS A 178 -19.51 -29.55 13.06
CA LYS A 178 -20.94 -29.23 13.16
C LYS A 178 -21.82 -30.12 12.31
N ILE A 179 -21.34 -30.58 11.13
CA ILE A 179 -22.12 -31.45 10.22
C ILE A 179 -22.05 -32.91 10.62
N LEU A 180 -20.86 -33.40 10.98
CA LEU A 180 -20.65 -34.82 11.28
C LEU A 180 -21.09 -35.23 12.68
N SER A 181 -20.97 -34.33 13.65
CA SER A 181 -21.21 -34.62 15.06
C SER A 181 -21.81 -33.43 15.79
N PRO A 182 -23.09 -33.11 15.56
CA PRO A 182 -23.72 -31.93 16.18
C PRO A 182 -23.70 -31.98 17.71
N GLU A 183 -23.79 -33.17 18.32
CA GLU A 183 -23.72 -33.37 19.77
C GLU A 183 -22.35 -32.92 20.34
N ASN A 184 -21.24 -33.30 19.70
CA ASN A 184 -19.91 -32.90 20.12
C ASN A 184 -19.67 -31.39 19.92
N PHE A 185 -20.31 -30.82 18.89
CA PHE A 185 -20.29 -29.38 18.63
C PHE A 185 -21.05 -28.60 19.71
N GLU A 186 -22.21 -29.08 20.17
CA GLU A 186 -22.94 -28.49 21.30
C GLU A 186 -22.16 -28.57 22.60
N ILE A 187 -21.50 -29.69 22.89
CA ILE A 187 -20.64 -29.84 24.08
C ILE A 187 -19.48 -28.82 24.01
N LEU A 188 -18.89 -28.63 22.84
CA LEU A 188 -17.79 -27.68 22.63
C LEU A 188 -18.20 -26.24 22.94
N ILE A 189 -19.44 -25.86 22.65
CA ILE A 189 -19.96 -24.49 22.81
C ILE A 189 -20.60 -24.27 24.17
N ASN A 190 -21.39 -25.22 24.67
CA ASN A 190 -22.22 -25.04 25.85
C ASN A 190 -21.58 -25.52 27.15
N HIS A 191 -20.60 -26.44 27.08
CA HIS A 191 -19.93 -26.96 28.26
C HIS A 191 -18.73 -26.08 28.65
N PRO A 192 -18.53 -25.72 29.94
CA PRO A 192 -17.47 -24.82 30.37
C PRO A 192 -16.05 -25.31 30.00
N THR A 193 -15.79 -26.64 30.04
CA THR A 193 -14.54 -27.25 29.58
C THR A 193 -14.37 -27.14 28.05
N GLY A 194 -15.42 -27.27 27.26
CA GLY A 194 -15.39 -27.09 25.81
C GLY A 194 -15.06 -25.67 25.39
N GLN A 195 -15.67 -24.68 26.06
CA GLN A 195 -15.39 -23.27 25.83
C GLN A 195 -13.93 -22.92 26.12
N LEU A 196 -13.34 -23.45 27.19
CA LEU A 196 -11.95 -23.20 27.55
C LEU A 196 -10.99 -23.73 26.46
N ILE A 197 -11.26 -24.93 25.95
CA ILE A 197 -10.49 -25.52 24.83
C ILE A 197 -10.64 -24.69 23.57
N LEU A 198 -11.85 -24.24 23.25
CA LEU A 198 -12.13 -23.42 22.07
C LEU A 198 -11.38 -22.05 22.14
N TYR A 199 -11.41 -21.37 23.28
CA TYR A 199 -10.68 -20.12 23.48
C TYR A 199 -9.17 -20.30 23.38
N TYR A 200 -8.65 -21.38 23.95
CA TYR A 200 -7.22 -21.71 23.85
C TYR A 200 -6.83 -21.96 22.38
N ALA A 201 -7.62 -22.73 21.64
CA ALA A 201 -7.37 -23.02 20.23
C ALA A 201 -7.38 -21.73 19.38
N ILE A 202 -8.39 -20.88 19.54
CA ILE A 202 -8.47 -19.60 18.84
C ILE A 202 -7.27 -18.70 19.19
N ALA A 203 -6.93 -18.58 20.48
CA ALA A 203 -5.79 -17.77 20.92
C ALA A 203 -4.46 -18.29 20.34
N SER A 204 -4.26 -19.61 20.30
CA SER A 204 -3.07 -20.25 19.73
C SER A 204 -2.95 -19.98 18.22
N VAL A 205 -4.03 -20.10 17.48
CA VAL A 205 -4.05 -19.81 16.02
C VAL A 205 -3.77 -18.32 15.76
N LEU A 206 -4.41 -17.42 16.50
CA LEU A 206 -4.17 -15.98 16.37
C LEU A 206 -2.73 -15.60 16.70
N PHE A 207 -2.18 -16.21 17.75
CA PHE A 207 -0.79 -15.99 18.15
C PHE A 207 0.20 -16.49 17.08
N GLY A 208 -0.02 -17.67 16.50
CA GLY A 208 0.76 -18.20 15.39
C GLY A 208 0.71 -17.30 14.16
N LEU A 209 -0.48 -16.86 13.77
CA LEU A 209 -0.67 -15.92 12.66
C LEU A 209 0.01 -14.56 12.91
N PHE A 210 -0.04 -14.07 14.15
CA PHE A 210 0.63 -12.83 14.54
C PHE A 210 2.16 -12.94 14.42
N ILE A 211 2.74 -14.05 14.89
CA ILE A 211 4.19 -14.30 14.75
C ILE A 211 4.60 -14.31 13.28
N ILE A 212 3.89 -15.06 12.44
CA ILE A 212 4.21 -15.16 11.02
C ILE A 212 4.07 -13.79 10.34
N TRP A 213 3.00 -13.05 10.64
CA TRP A 213 2.80 -11.71 10.12
C TRP A 213 3.94 -10.76 10.53
N ASN A 214 4.38 -10.83 11.79
CA ASN A 214 5.49 -10.02 12.30
C ASN A 214 6.83 -10.41 11.65
N MET A 215 7.07 -11.71 11.43
CA MET A 215 8.25 -12.19 10.73
C MET A 215 8.26 -11.73 9.27
N MET A 216 7.14 -11.82 8.55
CA MET A 216 7.03 -11.33 7.17
C MET A 216 7.23 -9.81 7.08
N ASN A 217 6.82 -9.05 8.09
CA ASN A 217 7.05 -7.61 8.13
C ASN A 217 8.49 -7.23 8.50
N LYS A 218 9.18 -8.04 9.29
CA LYS A 218 10.58 -7.80 9.71
C LYS A 218 11.61 -8.36 8.73
N ALA A 219 11.26 -9.32 7.88
CA ALA A 219 12.10 -9.82 6.79
C ALA A 219 12.24 -8.79 5.63
N VAL A 220 11.97 -7.59 5.97
CA VAL A 220 11.98 -6.34 5.28
C VAL A 220 12.92 -5.39 5.99
#